data_aee6babe00945645d4790fb0a8e0abcb
#
_entry.id   aee6babe00945645d4790fb0a8e0abcb
#
_cell.length_a   1.000
_cell.length_b   1.000
_cell.length_c   1.000
_cell.angle_alpha   90.00
_cell.angle_beta   90.00
_cell.angle_gamma   90.00
#
_symmetry.space_group_name_H-M   'P 1'
#
loop_
_entity.id
_entity.type
_entity.pdbx_description
1 polymer ?
#
loop_
_entity_poly.entity_id
_entity_poly.type
_entity_poly.pdbx_seq_one_letter_code
_entity_poly.pdbx_strand_id
1 'polypeptide(L)'
;MALCAVAVALLTACAEDDAPQYKDAKSTPMTFVVDHPSMVRATDSNFETGDRIGLYVSAAGAPLEIGGNLVNNEALTFDRSQWTAARTLYWDEGTYNAYAYYPYIKDVSSVEDQLFSVSVDQSTARTSTSLGGYEASDLLFATSKDITASTSPIHLTFRHIMSKLKIRLIKGEDFEGEMPTTATVYVHSTVPTATVDLQAGVVTRYVKGSRQTIVARQDGDTSYSAIIVPQRLDNRVPLVEVVMNGVSYFYESKFQFKPGTEHLVNLIISNNPDQVKINIGGEIKDWK
;
A
#
# COMPACT_ATOMS: atom_id res chain seq x y z
N MET A 1 -40.34 93.24 17.70
CA MET A 1 -39.90 91.98 18.31
C MET A 1 -39.70 90.99 17.22
N ALA A 2 -38.47 90.76 16.80
CA ALA A 2 -38.09 89.80 15.77
C ALA A 2 -37.51 88.55 16.39
N LEU A 3 -38.11 87.43 16.08
CA LEU A 3 -37.66 86.12 16.54
C LEU A 3 -36.70 85.49 15.50
N CYS A 4 -35.43 85.41 15.81
CA CYS A 4 -34.44 84.65 15.01
C CYS A 4 -34.58 83.19 15.32
N ALA A 5 -34.99 82.42 14.30
CA ALA A 5 -34.87 80.93 14.34
C ALA A 5 -33.52 80.54 13.80
N VAL A 6 -32.68 79.92 14.67
CA VAL A 6 -31.41 79.32 14.26
C VAL A 6 -31.70 77.88 13.87
N ALA A 7 -31.48 77.56 12.56
CA ALA A 7 -31.54 76.22 12.08
C ALA A 7 -30.16 75.54 12.26
N VAL A 8 -30.09 74.55 13.12
CA VAL A 8 -28.90 73.68 13.27
C VAL A 8 -28.99 72.56 12.24
N ALA A 9 -28.15 72.63 11.23
CA ALA A 9 -27.97 71.52 10.27
C ALA A 9 -27.06 70.45 10.90
N LEU A 10 -27.62 69.29 11.22
CA LEU A 10 -26.90 68.10 11.59
C LEU A 10 -26.33 67.46 10.32
N LEU A 11 -25.04 67.57 10.12
CA LEU A 11 -24.29 66.78 9.16
C LEU A 11 -24.04 65.37 9.75
N THR A 12 -24.85 64.40 9.34
CA THR A 12 -24.52 62.99 9.54
C THR A 12 -23.47 62.55 8.49
N ALA A 13 -22.21 62.57 8.86
CA ALA A 13 -21.16 61.91 8.09
C ALA A 13 -21.36 60.40 8.29
N CYS A 14 -21.86 59.72 7.26
CA CYS A 14 -21.70 58.27 7.15
C CYS A 14 -20.20 58.00 6.89
N ALA A 15 -19.50 57.61 7.90
CA ALA A 15 -18.22 56.91 7.69
C ALA A 15 -18.58 55.55 7.12
N GLU A 16 -18.40 55.38 5.82
CA GLU A 16 -18.27 54.02 5.26
C GLU A 16 -17.01 53.44 5.86
N ASP A 17 -17.19 52.50 6.80
CA ASP A 17 -16.13 51.61 7.30
C ASP A 17 -15.72 50.74 6.11
N ASP A 18 -14.71 51.19 5.35
CA ASP A 18 -13.90 50.35 4.47
C ASP A 18 -13.01 49.45 5.35
N ALA A 19 -13.64 48.58 6.15
CA ALA A 19 -12.98 47.41 6.66
C ALA A 19 -12.63 46.56 5.44
N PRO A 20 -11.35 46.17 5.25
CA PRO A 20 -11.01 45.27 4.17
C PRO A 20 -11.90 44.03 4.30
N GLN A 21 -12.83 43.87 3.36
CA GLN A 21 -13.54 42.63 3.20
C GLN A 21 -12.46 41.61 2.91
N TYR A 22 -12.07 40.83 3.95
CA TYR A 22 -11.46 39.54 3.74
C TYR A 22 -12.44 38.80 2.83
N LYS A 23 -12.15 38.75 1.54
CA LYS A 23 -12.74 37.75 0.67
C LYS A 23 -12.37 36.45 1.33
N ASP A 24 -13.34 35.76 1.93
CA ASP A 24 -13.20 34.40 2.28
C ASP A 24 -12.65 33.70 1.06
N ALA A 25 -11.37 33.39 1.08
CA ALA A 25 -10.75 32.58 0.06
C ALA A 25 -11.58 31.30 0.07
N LYS A 26 -12.45 31.11 -0.92
CA LYS A 26 -13.22 29.89 -1.08
C LYS A 26 -12.20 28.81 -1.30
N SER A 27 -11.78 28.20 -0.22
CA SER A 27 -10.87 27.08 -0.25
C SER A 27 -11.56 25.97 -1.02
N THR A 28 -10.97 25.58 -2.14
CA THR A 28 -11.49 24.51 -2.98
C THR A 28 -11.24 23.18 -2.28
N PRO A 29 -12.27 22.36 -1.98
CA PRO A 29 -12.05 21.09 -1.32
C PRO A 29 -11.36 20.10 -2.26
N MET A 30 -10.45 19.29 -1.69
CA MET A 30 -9.85 18.17 -2.39
C MET A 30 -10.82 16.99 -2.43
N THR A 31 -10.92 16.36 -3.58
CA THR A 31 -11.64 15.10 -3.78
C THR A 31 -10.72 14.07 -4.41
N PHE A 32 -11.02 12.77 -4.23
CA PHE A 32 -10.11 11.70 -4.60
C PHE A 32 -10.84 10.62 -5.40
N VAL A 33 -10.19 10.14 -6.45
CA VAL A 33 -10.51 8.90 -7.15
C VAL A 33 -9.32 7.97 -6.97
N VAL A 34 -9.55 6.82 -6.39
CA VAL A 34 -8.51 5.87 -6.05
C VAL A 34 -8.75 4.57 -6.81
N ASP A 35 -7.79 4.20 -7.65
CA ASP A 35 -7.83 2.97 -8.42
C ASP A 35 -6.89 1.93 -7.80
N HIS A 36 -7.45 0.76 -7.47
CA HIS A 36 -6.66 -0.40 -7.06
C HIS A 36 -5.92 -0.97 -8.28
N PRO A 37 -4.70 -1.52 -8.13
CA PRO A 37 -4.06 -2.25 -9.21
C PRO A 37 -5.01 -3.35 -9.68
N SER A 38 -5.37 -3.34 -10.97
CA SER A 38 -6.31 -4.32 -11.51
C SER A 38 -5.63 -5.67 -11.61
N MET A 39 -6.07 -6.63 -10.81
CA MET A 39 -5.70 -8.03 -10.94
C MET A 39 -6.59 -8.69 -11.99
N VAL A 40 -6.01 -9.18 -13.04
CA VAL A 40 -6.67 -10.10 -13.97
C VAL A 40 -6.80 -11.46 -13.30
N ARG A 41 -7.97 -11.70 -12.68
CA ARG A 41 -8.51 -12.92 -12.05
C ARG A 41 -8.39 -13.06 -10.54
N ALA A 42 -9.58 -13.02 -9.97
CA ALA A 42 -10.05 -13.67 -8.72
C ALA A 42 -9.12 -13.65 -7.49
N THR A 43 -9.55 -12.91 -6.48
CA THR A 43 -9.26 -12.97 -5.04
C THR A 43 -8.21 -12.05 -4.42
N ASP A 44 -7.39 -11.29 -5.17
CA ASP A 44 -6.64 -10.20 -4.55
C ASP A 44 -7.26 -8.88 -5.04
N SER A 45 -8.08 -8.47 -4.44
CA SER A 45 -9.36 -7.81 -4.41
C SER A 45 -9.20 -6.31 -4.25
N ASN A 46 -10.20 -5.62 -4.68
CA ASN A 46 -10.50 -4.23 -4.44
C ASN A 46 -10.34 -3.86 -2.97
N PHE A 47 -10.15 -2.58 -2.71
CA PHE A 47 -10.23 -2.06 -1.35
C PHE A 47 -11.56 -2.41 -0.67
N GLU A 48 -11.49 -2.73 0.60
CA GLU A 48 -12.65 -3.07 1.42
C GLU A 48 -13.01 -1.92 2.36
N THR A 49 -14.27 -1.88 2.79
CA THR A 49 -14.74 -0.88 3.75
C THR A 49 -13.88 -0.88 5.00
N GLY A 50 -13.39 0.30 5.36
CA GLY A 50 -12.49 0.50 6.49
C GLY A 50 -11.02 0.46 6.11
N ASP A 51 -10.66 0.17 4.85
CA ASP A 51 -9.30 0.32 4.38
C ASP A 51 -8.86 1.77 4.47
N ARG A 52 -7.58 1.95 4.77
CA ARG A 52 -7.01 3.28 4.98
C ARG A 52 -5.72 3.42 4.19
N ILE A 53 -5.61 4.54 3.46
CA ILE A 53 -4.38 4.96 2.79
C ILE A 53 -3.79 6.17 3.51
N GLY A 54 -2.47 6.33 3.45
CA GLY A 54 -1.77 7.54 3.87
C GLY A 54 -1.60 8.47 2.69
N LEU A 55 -1.90 9.76 2.88
CA LEU A 55 -1.80 10.78 1.85
C LEU A 55 -0.86 11.90 2.28
N TYR A 56 0.03 12.27 1.38
CA TYR A 56 0.79 13.50 1.42
C TYR A 56 0.49 14.36 0.19
N VAL A 57 0.46 15.68 0.37
CA VAL A 57 0.40 16.64 -0.75
C VAL A 57 1.43 17.71 -0.49
N SER A 58 2.47 17.78 -1.33
CA SER A 58 3.54 18.77 -1.25
C SER A 58 3.53 19.73 -2.44
N ALA A 59 4.07 20.93 -2.28
CA ALA A 59 4.24 21.85 -3.39
C ALA A 59 5.12 21.22 -4.48
N ALA A 60 4.77 21.44 -5.75
CA ALA A 60 5.57 20.94 -6.87
C ALA A 60 6.98 21.55 -6.83
N GLY A 61 8.00 20.67 -7.01
CA GLY A 61 9.41 21.06 -6.92
C GLY A 61 9.98 21.11 -5.50
N ALA A 62 9.14 20.96 -4.45
CA ALA A 62 9.61 20.78 -3.08
C ALA A 62 9.82 19.31 -2.75
N PRO A 63 10.82 18.95 -1.91
CA PRO A 63 10.95 17.59 -1.40
C PRO A 63 9.74 17.24 -0.53
N LEU A 64 9.44 15.96 -0.44
CA LEU A 64 8.47 15.46 0.52
C LEU A 64 9.11 15.44 1.91
N GLU A 65 8.44 16.02 2.89
CA GLU A 65 8.87 16.05 4.27
C GLU A 65 7.85 15.33 5.18
N ILE A 66 8.24 14.99 6.40
CA ILE A 66 7.30 14.42 7.40
C ILE A 66 6.18 15.41 7.72
N GLY A 67 6.51 16.70 7.77
CA GLY A 67 5.60 17.80 8.06
C GLY A 67 5.94 19.02 7.22
N GLY A 68 5.05 20.05 7.23
CA GLY A 68 5.26 21.26 6.42
C GLY A 68 4.74 21.18 5.00
N ASN A 69 4.16 20.05 4.59
CA ASN A 69 3.45 19.94 3.32
C ASN A 69 2.01 20.48 3.47
N LEU A 70 1.32 20.67 2.36
CA LEU A 70 -0.10 21.03 2.39
C LEU A 70 -0.95 19.94 3.09
N VAL A 71 -0.61 18.68 2.86
CA VAL A 71 -1.20 17.53 3.57
C VAL A 71 -0.06 16.63 4.05
N ASN A 72 -0.09 16.25 5.34
CA ASN A 72 0.95 15.46 5.99
C ASN A 72 0.35 14.17 6.53
N ASN A 73 0.63 13.06 5.91
CA ASN A 73 0.20 11.72 6.32
C ASN A 73 -1.28 11.63 6.74
N GLU A 74 -2.16 12.29 6.00
CA GLU A 74 -3.59 12.23 6.28
C GLU A 74 -4.14 10.85 5.93
N ALA A 75 -4.93 10.28 6.83
CA ALA A 75 -5.58 9.01 6.58
C ALA A 75 -6.87 9.22 5.78
N LEU A 76 -6.92 8.68 4.56
CA LEU A 76 -8.18 8.52 3.85
C LEU A 76 -8.74 7.14 4.12
N THR A 77 -10.01 7.08 4.49
CA THR A 77 -10.73 5.84 4.79
C THR A 77 -11.76 5.56 3.69
N PHE A 78 -11.83 4.30 3.26
CA PHE A 78 -12.81 3.82 2.27
C PHE A 78 -14.12 3.42 2.92
N ASP A 79 -15.25 3.96 2.44
CA ASP A 79 -16.60 3.70 2.97
C ASP A 79 -17.48 2.84 2.06
N ARG A 80 -16.94 2.13 1.09
CA ARG A 80 -17.55 1.37 -0.04
C ARG A 80 -17.79 2.19 -1.30
N SER A 81 -17.82 3.51 -1.22
CA SER A 81 -18.17 4.37 -2.36
C SER A 81 -17.12 5.45 -2.62
N GLN A 82 -16.51 5.94 -1.57
CA GLN A 82 -15.57 7.06 -1.64
C GLN A 82 -14.49 6.97 -0.57
N TRP A 83 -13.42 7.70 -0.82
CA TRP A 83 -12.32 7.89 0.11
C TRP A 83 -12.46 9.25 0.80
N THR A 84 -12.52 9.24 2.12
CA THR A 84 -12.74 10.44 2.92
C THR A 84 -11.69 10.58 4.02
N ALA A 85 -11.23 11.81 4.23
CA ALA A 85 -10.44 12.15 5.41
C ALA A 85 -11.38 12.48 6.59
N ALA A 86 -10.84 12.44 7.82
CA ALA A 86 -11.58 12.83 9.02
C ALA A 86 -11.99 14.30 9.02
N ARG A 87 -11.30 15.14 8.24
CA ARG A 87 -11.57 16.56 8.04
C ARG A 87 -11.57 16.89 6.55
N THR A 88 -12.27 17.92 6.13
CA THR A 88 -12.17 18.41 4.75
C THR A 88 -10.78 18.97 4.49
N LEU A 89 -10.14 18.47 3.43
CA LEU A 89 -8.86 18.98 2.94
C LEU A 89 -9.13 20.03 1.87
N TYR A 90 -8.35 21.09 1.89
CA TYR A 90 -8.52 22.22 0.97
C TYR A 90 -7.23 22.50 0.23
N TRP A 91 -7.37 22.96 -1.01
CA TRP A 91 -6.27 23.49 -1.78
C TRP A 91 -5.89 24.90 -1.32
N ASP A 92 -4.59 25.16 -1.32
CA ASP A 92 -4.06 26.51 -1.44
C ASP A 92 -3.74 26.81 -2.90
N GLU A 93 -3.41 28.07 -3.22
CA GLU A 93 -2.96 28.44 -4.56
C GLU A 93 -1.62 27.79 -4.89
N GLY A 94 -1.48 27.22 -6.09
CA GLY A 94 -0.23 26.62 -6.54
C GLY A 94 -0.39 25.33 -7.32
N THR A 95 0.75 24.69 -7.53
CA THR A 95 0.88 23.36 -8.16
C THR A 95 1.47 22.40 -7.15
N TYR A 96 0.93 21.19 -7.10
CA TYR A 96 1.20 20.22 -6.06
C TYR A 96 1.49 18.84 -6.62
N ASN A 97 2.16 18.02 -5.82
CA ASN A 97 2.30 16.58 -6.03
C ASN A 97 1.61 15.83 -4.88
N ALA A 98 0.84 14.82 -5.22
CA ALA A 98 0.22 13.92 -4.25
C ALA A 98 0.96 12.59 -4.24
N TYR A 99 1.19 12.04 -3.06
CA TYR A 99 1.80 10.74 -2.81
C TYR A 99 0.90 9.97 -1.86
N ALA A 100 0.56 8.75 -2.21
CA ALA A 100 -0.30 7.91 -1.39
C ALA A 100 0.28 6.50 -1.27
N TYR A 101 0.02 5.86 -0.14
CA TYR A 101 0.45 4.50 0.12
C TYR A 101 -0.58 3.73 0.93
N TYR A 102 -0.61 2.42 0.78
CA TYR A 102 -1.45 1.49 1.53
C TYR A 102 -0.58 0.30 2.01
N PRO A 103 -0.82 -0.24 3.21
CA PRO A 103 -1.75 0.22 4.23
C PRO A 103 -1.26 1.48 4.97
N TYR A 104 -2.18 2.24 5.55
CA TYR A 104 -1.86 3.45 6.32
C TYR A 104 -0.97 3.16 7.54
N ILE A 105 0.11 3.91 7.67
CA ILE A 105 1.01 3.91 8.82
C ILE A 105 0.78 5.19 9.62
N LYS A 106 0.34 5.06 10.85
CA LYS A 106 0.03 6.22 11.69
C LYS A 106 1.26 7.07 12.01
N ASP A 107 2.32 6.40 12.43
CA ASP A 107 3.54 7.05 12.94
C ASP A 107 4.66 6.89 11.90
N VAL A 108 4.64 7.75 10.88
CA VAL A 108 5.73 7.83 9.89
C VAL A 108 6.91 8.56 10.52
N SER A 109 8.06 7.91 10.58
CA SER A 109 9.29 8.44 11.16
C SER A 109 10.25 9.03 10.15
N SER A 110 10.11 8.68 8.88
CA SER A 110 10.89 9.17 7.75
C SER A 110 10.09 9.03 6.47
N VAL A 111 10.20 9.96 5.55
CA VAL A 111 9.61 9.82 4.20
C VAL A 111 10.55 9.14 3.23
N GLU A 112 11.86 9.17 3.47
CA GLU A 112 12.88 8.55 2.62
C GLU A 112 13.21 7.12 3.04
N ASP A 113 13.22 6.85 4.36
CA ASP A 113 13.64 5.58 4.96
C ASP A 113 12.59 5.01 5.94
N GLN A 114 11.30 5.10 5.60
CA GLN A 114 10.24 4.55 6.45
C GLN A 114 10.40 3.03 6.58
N LEU A 115 10.49 2.54 7.81
CA LEU A 115 10.50 1.10 8.05
C LEU A 115 9.11 0.50 7.81
N PHE A 116 9.09 -0.59 7.06
CA PHE A 116 7.91 -1.41 6.81
C PHE A 116 8.28 -2.88 6.97
N SER A 117 7.40 -3.68 7.56
CA SER A 117 7.62 -5.12 7.69
C SER A 117 6.42 -5.89 7.17
N VAL A 118 6.67 -6.89 6.33
CA VAL A 118 5.67 -7.88 5.99
C VAL A 118 5.39 -8.76 7.21
N SER A 119 4.15 -9.22 7.35
CA SER A 119 3.78 -10.19 8.38
C SER A 119 4.53 -11.51 8.18
N VAL A 120 5.05 -12.07 9.24
CA VAL A 120 5.64 -13.44 9.21
C VAL A 120 4.56 -14.51 9.20
N ASP A 121 3.36 -14.20 9.62
CA ASP A 121 2.20 -15.07 9.45
C ASP A 121 1.18 -14.39 8.52
N GLN A 122 1.24 -14.77 7.25
CA GLN A 122 0.33 -14.24 6.23
C GLN A 122 -0.91 -15.12 6.05
N SER A 123 -1.04 -16.20 6.81
CA SER A 123 -2.23 -17.05 6.83
C SER A 123 -3.37 -16.48 7.69
N THR A 124 -3.06 -15.49 8.54
CA THR A 124 -4.05 -14.86 9.42
C THR A 124 -5.08 -14.09 8.62
N ALA A 125 -6.35 -14.35 8.92
CA ALA A 125 -7.47 -13.70 8.26
C ALA A 125 -7.68 -12.26 8.77
N ARG A 126 -8.27 -11.42 7.93
CA ARG A 126 -8.76 -10.09 8.28
C ARG A 126 -9.84 -10.17 9.37
N THR A 127 -9.84 -9.21 10.26
CA THR A 127 -10.89 -9.01 11.26
C THR A 127 -11.59 -7.66 11.05
N SER A 128 -12.61 -7.36 11.86
CA SER A 128 -13.28 -6.05 11.81
C SER A 128 -12.39 -4.86 12.20
N THR A 129 -11.25 -5.13 12.86
CA THR A 129 -10.36 -4.09 13.42
C THR A 129 -8.93 -4.15 12.91
N SER A 130 -8.56 -5.22 12.18
CA SER A 130 -7.19 -5.40 11.67
C SER A 130 -7.18 -6.08 10.32
N LEU A 131 -6.24 -5.71 9.48
CA LEU A 131 -5.94 -6.39 8.23
C LEU A 131 -5.46 -7.82 8.51
N GLY A 132 -5.71 -8.73 7.59
CA GLY A 132 -5.08 -10.04 7.56
C GLY A 132 -3.57 -9.92 7.32
N GLY A 133 -2.81 -10.94 7.69
CA GLY A 133 -1.36 -10.90 7.58
C GLY A 133 -0.87 -10.69 6.15
N TYR A 134 -1.56 -11.27 5.17
CA TYR A 134 -1.26 -11.09 3.75
C TYR A 134 -1.55 -9.66 3.29
N GLU A 135 -2.74 -9.12 3.59
CA GLU A 135 -3.16 -7.77 3.22
C GLU A 135 -2.28 -6.70 3.88
N ALA A 136 -1.94 -6.88 5.15
CA ALA A 136 -1.05 -5.99 5.88
C ALA A 136 0.38 -5.96 5.32
N SER A 137 0.75 -6.97 4.54
CA SER A 137 2.07 -7.10 3.89
C SER A 137 2.11 -6.49 2.50
N ASP A 138 0.95 -6.23 1.88
CA ASP A 138 0.86 -5.75 0.51
C ASP A 138 0.96 -4.22 0.46
N LEU A 139 2.20 -3.73 0.37
CA LEU A 139 2.46 -2.29 0.29
C LEU A 139 2.21 -1.80 -1.15
N LEU A 140 1.23 -0.91 -1.28
CA LEU A 140 0.88 -0.24 -2.52
C LEU A 140 1.34 1.22 -2.49
N PHE A 141 1.62 1.78 -3.66
CA PHE A 141 2.03 3.18 -3.82
C PHE A 141 1.36 3.81 -5.03
N ALA A 142 0.95 5.07 -4.89
CA ALA A 142 0.42 5.91 -5.95
C ALA A 142 1.03 7.31 -5.89
N THR A 143 1.17 7.94 -7.05
CA THR A 143 1.57 9.34 -7.14
C THR A 143 0.82 10.03 -8.26
N SER A 144 0.44 11.29 -8.03
CA SER A 144 -0.10 12.20 -9.05
C SER A 144 0.70 13.49 -8.97
N LYS A 145 1.21 13.96 -10.10
CA LYS A 145 2.13 15.10 -10.17
C LYS A 145 1.53 16.28 -10.90
N ASP A 146 2.08 17.46 -10.63
CA ASP A 146 1.76 18.72 -11.30
C ASP A 146 0.24 19.06 -11.24
N ILE A 147 -0.37 18.79 -10.10
CA ILE A 147 -1.80 19.03 -9.87
C ILE A 147 -2.02 20.50 -9.59
N THR A 148 -2.78 21.19 -10.43
CA THR A 148 -3.25 22.55 -10.15
C THR A 148 -4.50 22.50 -9.29
N ALA A 149 -4.57 23.36 -8.28
CA ALA A 149 -5.73 23.50 -7.41
C ALA A 149 -7.03 23.67 -8.22
N SER A 150 -7.97 22.74 -8.08
CA SER A 150 -9.23 22.73 -8.83
C SER A 150 -10.29 21.89 -8.12
N THR A 151 -11.51 21.90 -8.64
CA THR A 151 -12.60 21.01 -8.18
C THR A 151 -12.53 19.60 -8.77
N SER A 152 -11.60 19.35 -9.71
CA SER A 152 -11.38 18.02 -10.26
C SER A 152 -10.77 17.11 -9.22
N PRO A 153 -11.18 15.84 -9.16
CA PRO A 153 -10.60 14.89 -8.21
C PRO A 153 -9.13 14.60 -8.52
N ILE A 154 -8.37 14.33 -7.46
CA ILE A 154 -7.02 13.76 -7.56
C ILE A 154 -7.14 12.29 -7.90
N HIS A 155 -6.53 11.86 -9.01
CA HIS A 155 -6.47 10.46 -9.40
C HIS A 155 -5.23 9.79 -8.80
N LEU A 156 -5.46 8.74 -8.02
CA LEU A 156 -4.42 7.94 -7.36
C LEU A 156 -4.51 6.50 -7.86
N THR A 157 -3.74 6.19 -8.90
CA THR A 157 -3.63 4.82 -9.42
C THR A 157 -2.53 4.08 -8.69
N PHE A 158 -2.92 3.14 -7.84
CA PHE A 158 -1.99 2.36 -7.04
C PHE A 158 -1.27 1.29 -7.85
N ARG A 159 -0.07 0.94 -7.41
CA ARG A 159 0.71 -0.18 -7.91
C ARG A 159 1.33 -0.95 -6.75
N HIS A 160 1.49 -2.25 -6.89
CA HIS A 160 2.24 -3.05 -5.94
C HIS A 160 3.73 -2.68 -6.01
N ILE A 161 4.37 -2.54 -4.86
CA ILE A 161 5.81 -2.25 -4.77
C ILE A 161 6.57 -3.35 -4.03
N MET A 162 5.86 -4.33 -3.46
CA MET A 162 6.42 -5.56 -2.92
C MET A 162 6.59 -6.63 -4.00
N SER A 163 7.03 -7.82 -3.63
CA SER A 163 7.13 -8.98 -4.50
C SER A 163 6.13 -10.04 -4.04
N LYS A 164 5.43 -10.69 -4.96
CA LYS A 164 4.51 -11.79 -4.67
C LYS A 164 5.12 -13.11 -5.12
N LEU A 165 5.15 -14.08 -4.22
CA LEU A 165 5.48 -15.47 -4.53
C LEU A 165 4.19 -16.29 -4.52
N LYS A 166 3.84 -16.87 -5.66
CA LYS A 166 2.75 -17.82 -5.81
C LYS A 166 3.31 -19.22 -5.95
N ILE A 167 2.82 -20.13 -5.12
CA ILE A 167 3.27 -21.51 -5.06
C ILE A 167 2.11 -22.41 -5.41
N ARG A 168 2.31 -23.31 -6.38
CA ARG A 168 1.35 -24.35 -6.74
C ARG A 168 1.96 -25.71 -6.44
N LEU A 169 1.23 -26.53 -5.72
CA LEU A 169 1.59 -27.92 -5.48
C LEU A 169 0.99 -28.77 -6.59
N ILE A 170 1.83 -29.53 -7.27
CA ILE A 170 1.46 -30.42 -8.36
C ILE A 170 1.77 -31.84 -7.93
N LYS A 171 0.80 -32.74 -8.09
CA LYS A 171 0.97 -34.16 -7.84
C LYS A 171 1.99 -34.74 -8.80
N GLY A 172 3.05 -35.34 -8.28
CA GLY A 172 4.03 -36.11 -9.06
C GLY A 172 3.45 -37.45 -9.51
N GLU A 173 4.04 -38.03 -10.55
CA GLU A 173 3.59 -39.32 -11.09
C GLU A 173 3.72 -40.46 -10.10
N ASP A 174 4.72 -40.40 -9.20
CA ASP A 174 5.02 -41.36 -8.15
C ASP A 174 4.34 -41.03 -6.82
N PHE A 175 3.53 -39.96 -6.72
CA PHE A 175 2.82 -39.65 -5.48
C PHE A 175 1.57 -40.53 -5.33
N GLU A 176 1.54 -41.35 -4.30
CA GLU A 176 0.45 -42.25 -4.00
C GLU A 176 -0.70 -41.54 -3.26
N GLY A 177 -1.94 -41.88 -3.61
CA GLY A 177 -3.16 -41.29 -3.02
C GLY A 177 -3.50 -39.93 -3.56
N GLU A 178 -4.42 -39.23 -2.91
CA GLU A 178 -4.86 -37.88 -3.28
C GLU A 178 -3.97 -36.82 -2.64
N MET A 179 -3.75 -35.69 -3.33
CA MET A 179 -3.04 -34.55 -2.76
C MET A 179 -3.86 -33.98 -1.61
N PRO A 180 -3.25 -33.76 -0.43
CA PRO A 180 -3.94 -33.10 0.66
C PRO A 180 -4.38 -31.69 0.27
N THR A 181 -5.61 -31.31 0.61
CA THR A 181 -6.15 -29.96 0.42
C THR A 181 -5.71 -29.00 1.51
N THR A 182 -5.07 -29.53 2.56
CA THR A 182 -4.52 -28.75 3.66
C THR A 182 -3.02 -29.04 3.77
N ALA A 183 -2.22 -28.03 3.51
CA ALA A 183 -0.78 -28.05 3.78
C ALA A 183 -0.41 -26.73 4.44
N THR A 184 0.67 -26.71 5.20
CA THR A 184 1.29 -25.45 5.62
C THR A 184 2.50 -25.18 4.75
N VAL A 185 2.53 -24.01 4.14
CA VAL A 185 3.62 -23.61 3.24
C VAL A 185 4.40 -22.48 3.89
N TYR A 186 5.69 -22.65 3.98
CA TYR A 186 6.62 -21.69 4.55
C TYR A 186 7.56 -21.16 3.46
N VAL A 187 7.86 -19.85 3.55
CA VAL A 187 8.92 -19.22 2.75
C VAL A 187 10.05 -18.83 3.69
N HIS A 188 11.22 -19.42 3.45
CA HIS A 188 12.39 -19.28 4.30
C HIS A 188 13.40 -18.26 3.78
N SER A 189 14.40 -17.96 4.61
CA SER A 189 15.60 -17.22 4.24
C SER A 189 15.39 -15.78 3.77
N THR A 190 14.21 -15.21 3.95
CA THR A 190 13.88 -13.84 3.58
C THR A 190 13.98 -12.88 4.76
N VAL A 191 14.35 -11.64 4.51
CA VAL A 191 14.28 -10.54 5.49
C VAL A 191 12.92 -9.86 5.33
N PRO A 192 12.04 -9.89 6.34
CA PRO A 192 10.69 -9.34 6.24
C PRO A 192 10.62 -7.82 6.37
N THR A 193 11.71 -7.16 6.77
CA THR A 193 11.75 -5.70 6.97
C THR A 193 12.39 -5.00 5.79
N ALA A 194 11.80 -3.90 5.38
CA ALA A 194 12.24 -3.01 4.31
C ALA A 194 12.37 -1.57 4.81
N THR A 195 13.11 -0.76 4.07
CA THR A 195 13.00 0.69 4.03
C THR A 195 12.22 1.11 2.79
N VAL A 196 11.37 2.10 2.94
CA VAL A 196 10.47 2.61 1.90
C VAL A 196 10.70 4.10 1.73
N ASP A 197 10.97 4.51 0.50
CA ASP A 197 10.91 5.91 0.08
C ASP A 197 9.47 6.23 -0.34
N LEU A 198 8.77 7.02 0.46
CA LEU A 198 7.37 7.40 0.23
C LEU A 198 7.20 8.48 -0.84
N GLN A 199 8.28 9.14 -1.29
CA GLN A 199 8.27 10.07 -2.41
C GLN A 199 8.46 9.34 -3.74
N ALA A 200 9.40 8.38 -3.78
CA ALA A 200 9.72 7.64 -4.99
C ALA A 200 8.87 6.36 -5.16
N GLY A 201 8.27 5.86 -4.09
CA GLY A 201 7.57 4.56 -4.08
C GLY A 201 8.55 3.42 -4.34
N VAL A 202 9.72 3.46 -3.71
CA VAL A 202 10.78 2.46 -3.83
C VAL A 202 10.96 1.73 -2.52
N VAL A 203 11.09 0.41 -2.61
CA VAL A 203 11.29 -0.49 -1.47
C VAL A 203 12.66 -1.11 -1.56
N THR A 204 13.39 -1.09 -0.46
CA THR A 204 14.71 -1.73 -0.33
C THR A 204 14.73 -2.60 0.92
N ARG A 205 15.28 -3.81 0.80
CA ARG A 205 15.47 -4.70 1.95
C ARG A 205 16.28 -4.00 3.04
N TYR A 206 15.77 -4.01 4.25
CA TYR A 206 16.50 -3.44 5.39
C TYR A 206 17.79 -4.22 5.67
N VAL A 207 18.93 -3.53 5.58
CA VAL A 207 20.26 -4.18 5.64
C VAL A 207 20.57 -4.81 6.99
N LYS A 208 20.00 -4.29 8.08
CA LYS A 208 20.17 -4.80 9.46
C LYS A 208 19.09 -5.81 9.85
N GLY A 209 18.14 -6.12 8.94
CA GLY A 209 17.06 -7.06 9.20
C GLY A 209 17.56 -8.49 9.28
N SER A 210 16.99 -9.28 10.19
CA SER A 210 17.25 -10.71 10.30
C SER A 210 16.37 -11.51 9.35
N ARG A 211 16.91 -12.62 8.84
CA ARG A 211 16.12 -13.57 8.05
C ARG A 211 15.07 -14.24 8.94
N GLN A 212 13.89 -14.42 8.42
CA GLN A 212 12.77 -15.09 9.10
C GLN A 212 12.04 -16.01 8.13
N THR A 213 11.16 -16.81 8.69
CA THR A 213 10.25 -17.69 7.97
C THR A 213 8.89 -17.04 7.89
N ILE A 214 8.30 -17.04 6.71
CA ILE A 214 6.96 -16.51 6.46
C ILE A 214 6.02 -17.70 6.24
N VAL A 215 4.89 -17.71 6.96
CA VAL A 215 3.78 -18.63 6.70
C VAL A 215 2.96 -18.06 5.55
N ALA A 216 2.86 -18.79 4.45
CA ALA A 216 2.11 -18.36 3.27
C ALA A 216 0.59 -18.47 3.49
N ARG A 217 -0.16 -17.60 2.83
CA ARG A 217 -1.63 -17.69 2.74
C ARG A 217 -2.01 -18.81 1.78
N GLN A 218 -2.99 -19.59 2.14
CA GLN A 218 -3.63 -20.53 1.24
C GLN A 218 -4.68 -19.82 0.37
N ASP A 219 -4.54 -19.90 -0.96
CA ASP A 219 -5.45 -19.28 -1.93
C ASP A 219 -6.45 -20.29 -2.52
N GLY A 220 -6.19 -21.58 -2.34
CA GLY A 220 -6.99 -22.69 -2.83
C GLY A 220 -6.35 -24.02 -2.42
N ASP A 221 -6.97 -25.15 -2.77
CA ASP A 221 -6.59 -26.48 -2.28
C ASP A 221 -5.09 -26.80 -2.41
N THR A 222 -4.47 -26.40 -3.50
CA THR A 222 -3.06 -26.63 -3.78
C THR A 222 -2.31 -25.36 -4.16
N SER A 223 -2.88 -24.17 -3.89
CA SER A 223 -2.31 -22.88 -4.25
C SER A 223 -2.08 -22.01 -3.01
N TYR A 224 -0.89 -21.44 -2.91
CA TYR A 224 -0.46 -20.61 -1.80
C TYR A 224 0.21 -19.35 -2.32
N SER A 225 0.18 -18.27 -1.55
CA SER A 225 0.91 -17.04 -1.87
C SER A 225 1.51 -16.38 -0.64
N ALA A 226 2.61 -15.66 -0.87
CA ALA A 226 3.24 -14.84 0.15
C ALA A 226 3.74 -13.52 -0.47
N ILE A 227 3.60 -12.44 0.29
CA ILE A 227 4.20 -11.14 -0.01
C ILE A 227 5.59 -11.09 0.60
N ILE A 228 6.57 -10.80 -0.22
CA ILE A 228 7.98 -10.81 0.16
C ILE A 228 8.58 -9.43 -0.12
N VAL A 229 9.42 -8.95 0.78
CA VAL A 229 10.24 -7.76 0.53
C VAL A 229 11.14 -8.02 -0.67
N PRO A 230 11.20 -7.12 -1.68
CA PRO A 230 12.09 -7.27 -2.82
C PRO A 230 13.54 -7.47 -2.38
N GLN A 231 14.11 -8.63 -2.72
CA GLN A 231 15.47 -9.00 -2.30
C GLN A 231 16.05 -10.12 -3.16
N ARG A 232 17.35 -10.31 -3.08
CA ARG A 232 18.08 -11.37 -3.77
C ARG A 232 18.66 -12.37 -2.77
N LEU A 233 18.47 -13.64 -3.06
CA LEU A 233 19.09 -14.77 -2.39
C LEU A 233 20.18 -15.32 -3.30
N ASP A 234 21.45 -14.96 -3.04
CA ASP A 234 22.59 -15.26 -3.93
C ASP A 234 23.05 -16.72 -3.83
N ASN A 235 22.80 -17.36 -2.70
CA ASN A 235 23.16 -18.74 -2.45
C ASN A 235 21.93 -19.65 -2.60
N ARG A 236 22.17 -20.90 -2.95
CA ARG A 236 21.16 -21.96 -2.82
C ARG A 236 20.88 -22.19 -1.33
N VAL A 237 19.68 -21.86 -0.91
CA VAL A 237 19.19 -21.95 0.46
C VAL A 237 17.79 -22.53 0.46
N PRO A 238 17.32 -23.13 1.58
CA PRO A 238 15.91 -23.48 1.73
C PRO A 238 15.05 -22.25 1.43
N LEU A 239 14.19 -22.34 0.41
CA LEU A 239 13.32 -21.27 -0.05
C LEU A 239 11.87 -21.55 0.31
N VAL A 240 11.37 -22.74 -0.03
CA VAL A 240 10.00 -23.14 0.28
C VAL A 240 10.03 -24.48 1.01
N GLU A 241 9.25 -24.58 2.08
CA GLU A 241 8.93 -25.82 2.78
C GLU A 241 7.41 -26.03 2.70
N VAL A 242 7.01 -27.22 2.33
CA VAL A 242 5.62 -27.67 2.34
C VAL A 242 5.47 -28.77 3.37
N VAL A 243 4.67 -28.54 4.40
CA VAL A 243 4.35 -29.51 5.43
C VAL A 243 2.95 -30.06 5.18
N MET A 244 2.87 -31.36 4.90
CA MET A 244 1.60 -32.05 4.72
C MET A 244 1.68 -33.47 5.25
N ASN A 245 0.62 -33.92 5.92
CA ASN A 245 0.56 -35.25 6.56
C ASN A 245 1.74 -35.57 7.48
N GLY A 246 2.33 -34.53 8.13
CA GLY A 246 3.49 -34.69 9.01
C GLY A 246 4.84 -34.87 8.29
N VAL A 247 4.86 -34.70 6.97
CA VAL A 247 6.08 -34.76 6.15
C VAL A 247 6.43 -33.38 5.63
N SER A 248 7.71 -33.01 5.75
CA SER A 248 8.23 -31.73 5.20
C SER A 248 8.94 -31.97 3.87
N TYR A 249 8.55 -31.21 2.88
CA TYR A 249 9.14 -31.19 1.54
C TYR A 249 9.87 -29.87 1.33
N PHE A 250 11.19 -29.93 1.12
CA PHE A 250 12.01 -28.74 0.97
C PHE A 250 12.40 -28.47 -0.47
N TYR A 251 12.28 -27.20 -0.82
CA TYR A 251 12.84 -26.66 -2.04
C TYR A 251 13.92 -25.63 -1.74
N GLU A 252 15.10 -25.86 -2.30
CA GLU A 252 16.25 -24.96 -2.21
C GLU A 252 16.53 -24.27 -3.54
N SER A 253 16.76 -22.97 -3.50
CA SER A 253 17.10 -22.18 -4.70
C SER A 253 17.90 -20.92 -4.37
N LYS A 254 18.58 -20.43 -5.38
CA LYS A 254 18.88 -18.99 -5.52
C LYS A 254 17.62 -18.34 -6.06
N PHE A 255 17.27 -17.17 -5.57
CA PHE A 255 16.06 -16.51 -6.02
C PHE A 255 16.19 -14.99 -6.00
N GLN A 256 15.51 -14.31 -6.92
CA GLN A 256 15.43 -12.86 -6.93
C GLN A 256 13.96 -12.44 -6.90
N PHE A 257 13.56 -11.87 -5.77
CA PHE A 257 12.27 -11.22 -5.60
C PHE A 257 12.34 -9.79 -6.14
N LYS A 258 11.65 -9.53 -7.25
CA LYS A 258 11.63 -8.21 -7.90
C LYS A 258 10.44 -7.38 -7.41
N PRO A 259 10.58 -6.05 -7.25
CA PRO A 259 9.45 -5.20 -6.88
C PRO A 259 8.35 -5.22 -7.94
N GLY A 260 7.10 -5.15 -7.51
CA GLY A 260 5.94 -5.12 -8.39
C GLY A 260 5.78 -6.38 -9.28
N THR A 261 6.31 -7.52 -8.84
CA THR A 261 6.36 -8.72 -9.67
C THR A 261 5.74 -9.93 -8.96
N GLU A 262 4.87 -10.66 -9.67
CA GLU A 262 4.39 -11.98 -9.25
C GLU A 262 5.30 -13.06 -9.81
N HIS A 263 5.84 -13.90 -8.94
CA HIS A 263 6.64 -15.06 -9.27
C HIS A 263 5.82 -16.32 -9.03
N LEU A 264 5.70 -17.18 -10.04
CA LEU A 264 5.02 -18.48 -9.91
C LEU A 264 6.04 -19.61 -9.82
N VAL A 265 5.91 -20.41 -8.78
CA VAL A 265 6.71 -21.63 -8.56
C VAL A 265 5.76 -22.83 -8.51
N ASN A 266 5.96 -23.79 -9.40
CA ASN A 266 5.24 -25.05 -9.41
C ASN A 266 6.12 -26.11 -8.74
N LEU A 267 5.70 -26.63 -7.59
CA LEU A 267 6.40 -27.69 -6.85
C LEU A 267 5.74 -29.04 -7.16
N ILE A 268 6.48 -29.94 -7.79
CA ILE A 268 6.04 -31.30 -8.05
C ILE A 268 6.40 -32.13 -6.82
N ILE A 269 5.37 -32.56 -6.12
CA ILE A 269 5.49 -33.35 -4.88
C ILE A 269 5.52 -34.82 -5.25
N SER A 270 6.57 -35.53 -4.81
CA SER A 270 6.75 -36.96 -5.00
C SER A 270 6.65 -37.70 -3.67
N ASN A 271 6.62 -39.05 -3.69
CA ASN A 271 6.66 -39.86 -2.46
C ASN A 271 7.98 -39.71 -1.68
N ASN A 272 9.05 -39.31 -2.37
CA ASN A 272 10.32 -39.01 -1.73
C ASN A 272 10.41 -37.51 -1.39
N PRO A 273 10.34 -37.12 -0.09
CA PRO A 273 10.39 -35.72 0.33
C PRO A 273 11.71 -35.02 -0.01
N ASP A 274 12.80 -35.78 -0.21
CA ASP A 274 14.12 -35.24 -0.60
C ASP A 274 14.23 -34.94 -2.10
N GLN A 275 13.21 -35.28 -2.90
CA GLN A 275 13.19 -35.14 -4.35
C GLN A 275 12.06 -34.22 -4.86
N VAL A 276 11.87 -33.08 -4.22
CA VAL A 276 10.95 -32.08 -4.77
C VAL A 276 11.49 -31.60 -6.10
N LYS A 277 10.83 -32.02 -7.18
CA LYS A 277 11.11 -31.52 -8.53
C LYS A 277 10.36 -30.22 -8.78
N ILE A 278 11.00 -29.33 -9.50
CA ILE A 278 10.39 -28.09 -9.90
C ILE A 278 10.16 -28.09 -11.39
N ASN A 279 8.98 -27.67 -11.74
CA ASN A 279 8.72 -27.15 -13.06
C ASN A 279 8.71 -25.61 -12.93
N ILE A 280 9.86 -24.97 -13.20
CA ILE A 280 9.93 -23.52 -13.33
C ILE A 280 9.26 -23.16 -14.65
N GLY A 281 7.96 -23.31 -14.73
CA GLY A 281 7.09 -22.76 -15.75
C GLY A 281 6.49 -21.44 -15.29
N GLY A 282 7.18 -20.75 -14.39
CA GLY A 282 6.68 -19.53 -13.77
C GLY A 282 6.93 -18.33 -14.66
N GLU A 283 5.90 -17.85 -15.33
CA GLU A 283 5.90 -16.51 -15.87
C GLU A 283 6.18 -15.51 -14.76
N ILE A 284 7.25 -14.74 -14.90
CA ILE A 284 7.42 -13.50 -14.18
C ILE A 284 6.42 -12.54 -14.83
N LYS A 285 5.37 -12.20 -14.11
CA LYS A 285 4.37 -11.21 -14.55
C LYS A 285 4.54 -9.94 -13.74
N ASP A 286 4.32 -8.81 -14.41
CA ASP A 286 4.07 -7.59 -13.67
C ASP A 286 2.86 -7.82 -12.77
N TRP A 287 3.01 -7.56 -11.51
CA TRP A 287 1.94 -7.61 -10.56
C TRP A 287 1.15 -6.30 -10.64
N LYS A 288 0.10 -6.36 -11.45
CA LYS A 288 -0.80 -5.24 -11.72
C LYS A 288 -2.10 -5.45 -10.98
#